data_b2d7ee2a45e39f2b195002e16ec35da7
#
_entry.id   b2d7ee2a45e39f2b195002e16ec35da7
#
_cell.length_a   1.000
_cell.length_b   1.000
_cell.length_c   1.000
_cell.angle_alpha   90.00
_cell.angle_beta   90.00
_cell.angle_gamma   90.00
#
_symmetry.space_group_name_H-M   'P 1'
#
loop_
_entity.id
_entity.type
_entity.pdbx_description
1 polymer ?
#
loop_
_entity_poly.entity_id
_entity_poly.type
_entity_poly.pdbx_seq_one_letter_code
_entity_poly.pdbx_strand_id
1 'polypeptide(L)'
;VLELTLPAIAAFCGIGIFMTLGSRLGYFLRTHLSKSAILILNVPLAGLAAGIIGYMVGRGIDWLYEVTLIEILPGLLAGSFGIAGFIVGALTGVYLALRKRHSDSVKIGLIIYYIARTIFNTLRSIEPLVMVIVFVVWVGFGPFAGMLALSLHTAAALAKLYSEQVESIQVGPLEAVRATGATRLQTVVYAVVPQIVPPYISFTMYRWDINVRMSTIIGFAGGGGIGFLLQQNIQLLQYRAAAAQMLAIAIVVATMDYVSSRLRERMV
;
A
#
# COMPACT_ATOMS: atom_id res chain seq x y z
N VAL A 1 -5.08 -0.82 22.62
CA VAL A 1 -4.39 -0.14 21.51
C VAL A 1 -2.90 -0.41 21.57
N LEU A 2 -2.24 -0.20 22.72
CA LEU A 2 -0.79 -0.45 22.91
C LEU A 2 -0.39 -1.92 22.68
N GLU A 3 -1.23 -2.89 23.04
CA GLU A 3 -0.95 -4.32 22.86
C GLU A 3 -0.93 -4.78 21.38
N LEU A 4 -1.60 -4.05 20.48
CA LEU A 4 -1.62 -4.37 19.05
C LEU A 4 -0.57 -3.60 18.25
N THR A 5 -0.25 -2.37 18.67
CA THR A 5 0.69 -1.50 17.93
C THR A 5 2.15 -1.84 18.21
N LEU A 6 2.49 -2.23 19.43
CA LEU A 6 3.85 -2.63 19.79
C LEU A 6 4.36 -3.84 18.98
N PRO A 7 3.62 -4.96 18.86
CA PRO A 7 4.06 -6.09 18.03
C PRO A 7 4.13 -5.75 16.54
N ALA A 8 3.25 -4.88 16.02
CA ALA A 8 3.30 -4.45 14.63
C ALA A 8 4.56 -3.61 14.34
N ILE A 9 4.87 -2.64 15.19
CA ILE A 9 6.10 -1.82 15.10
C ILE A 9 7.35 -2.71 15.26
N ALA A 10 7.36 -3.63 16.22
CA ALA A 10 8.45 -4.57 16.42
C ALA A 10 8.65 -5.50 15.21
N ALA A 11 7.56 -5.95 14.56
CA ALA A 11 7.63 -6.74 13.34
C ALA A 11 8.21 -5.94 12.16
N PHE A 12 7.80 -4.69 11.97
CA PHE A 12 8.36 -3.82 10.92
C PHE A 12 9.84 -3.50 11.16
N CYS A 13 10.22 -3.16 12.39
CA CYS A 13 11.63 -2.95 12.73
C CYS A 13 12.44 -4.23 12.61
N GLY A 14 11.88 -5.38 13.02
CA GLY A 14 12.49 -6.70 12.89
C GLY A 14 12.76 -7.07 11.43
N ILE A 15 11.82 -6.83 10.52
CA ILE A 15 11.98 -7.07 9.08
C ILE A 15 13.13 -6.21 8.52
N GLY A 16 13.20 -4.93 8.87
CA GLY A 16 14.28 -4.03 8.44
C GLY A 16 15.65 -4.46 8.93
N ILE A 17 15.76 -4.84 10.20
CA ILE A 17 17.01 -5.35 10.81
C ILE A 17 17.41 -6.69 10.18
N PHE A 18 16.46 -7.58 9.97
CA PHE A 18 16.70 -8.89 9.37
C PHE A 18 17.15 -8.78 7.90
N MET A 19 16.58 -7.83 7.14
CA MET A 19 17.01 -7.55 5.76
C MET A 19 18.45 -7.00 5.70
N THR A 20 18.80 -6.08 6.58
CA THR A 20 20.15 -5.48 6.59
C THR A 20 21.22 -6.47 7.09
N LEU A 21 20.91 -7.23 8.14
CA LEU A 21 21.79 -8.31 8.64
C LEU A 21 21.88 -9.46 7.63
N GLY A 22 20.78 -9.89 7.03
CA GLY A 22 20.75 -10.95 6.03
C GLY A 22 21.51 -10.59 4.76
N SER A 23 21.47 -9.34 4.30
CA SER A 23 22.25 -8.88 3.14
C SER A 23 23.77 -8.85 3.44
N ARG A 24 24.17 -8.39 4.63
CA ARG A 24 25.58 -8.38 5.06
C ARG A 24 26.11 -9.80 5.29
N LEU A 25 25.32 -10.65 5.92
CA LEU A 25 25.68 -12.07 6.14
C LEU A 25 25.78 -12.83 4.82
N GLY A 26 24.85 -12.60 3.90
CA GLY A 26 24.85 -13.18 2.56
C GLY A 26 26.07 -12.77 1.74
N TYR A 27 26.50 -11.51 1.84
CA TYR A 27 27.72 -11.03 1.20
C TYR A 27 28.98 -11.69 1.81
N PHE A 28 29.06 -11.75 3.14
CA PHE A 28 30.18 -12.38 3.87
C PHE A 28 30.29 -13.89 3.57
N LEU A 29 29.18 -14.59 3.58
CA LEU A 29 29.13 -16.03 3.27
C LEU A 29 29.55 -16.31 1.82
N ARG A 30 29.20 -15.41 0.89
CA ARG A 30 29.51 -15.53 -0.54
C ARG A 30 31.00 -15.36 -0.85
N THR A 31 31.71 -14.56 -0.05
CA THR A 31 33.12 -14.31 -0.23
C THR A 31 34.02 -15.40 0.38
N HIS A 32 33.50 -16.19 1.35
CA HIS A 32 34.31 -17.13 2.13
C HIS A 32 33.93 -18.61 1.98
N LEU A 33 32.78 -18.95 1.36
CA LEU A 33 32.32 -20.32 1.25
C LEU A 33 32.27 -20.85 -0.19
N SER A 34 32.47 -22.17 -0.33
CA SER A 34 32.37 -22.86 -1.62
C SER A 34 30.91 -22.88 -2.13
N LYS A 35 30.73 -22.99 -3.44
CA LYS A 35 29.39 -23.02 -4.06
C LYS A 35 28.46 -24.09 -3.48
N SER A 36 29.00 -25.25 -3.11
CA SER A 36 28.26 -26.35 -2.49
C SER A 36 27.80 -26.02 -1.05
N ALA A 37 28.66 -25.37 -0.27
CA ALA A 37 28.33 -24.95 1.10
C ALA A 37 27.24 -23.85 1.12
N ILE A 38 27.25 -22.95 0.14
CA ILE A 38 26.21 -21.93 -0.02
C ILE A 38 24.85 -22.57 -0.32
N LEU A 39 24.81 -23.61 -1.15
CA LEU A 39 23.57 -24.32 -1.50
C LEU A 39 23.00 -25.08 -0.29
N ILE A 40 23.84 -25.74 0.50
CA ILE A 40 23.45 -26.46 1.72
C ILE A 40 22.90 -25.49 2.77
N LEU A 41 23.38 -24.25 2.81
CA LEU A 41 22.90 -23.25 3.77
C LEU A 41 21.63 -22.53 3.29
N ASN A 42 21.54 -22.25 1.98
CA ASN A 42 20.42 -21.49 1.41
C ASN A 42 19.09 -22.28 1.36
N VAL A 43 19.15 -23.59 1.14
CA VAL A 43 17.92 -24.40 1.05
C VAL A 43 17.15 -24.42 2.37
N PRO A 44 17.75 -24.72 3.54
CA PRO A 44 17.02 -24.68 4.80
C PRO A 44 16.62 -23.24 5.22
N LEU A 45 17.46 -22.24 4.92
CA LEU A 45 17.12 -20.83 5.18
C LEU A 45 15.92 -20.36 4.36
N ALA A 46 15.84 -20.71 3.09
CA ALA A 46 14.69 -20.41 2.23
C ALA A 46 13.43 -21.14 2.71
N GLY A 47 13.55 -22.40 3.14
CA GLY A 47 12.48 -23.16 3.76
C GLY A 47 11.96 -22.52 5.03
N LEU A 48 12.85 -22.14 5.94
CA LEU A 48 12.50 -21.46 7.18
C LEU A 48 11.84 -20.10 6.93
N ALA A 49 12.41 -19.26 6.05
CA ALA A 49 11.85 -17.96 5.74
C ALA A 49 10.44 -18.07 5.12
N ALA A 50 10.25 -18.96 4.16
CA ALA A 50 8.95 -19.20 3.54
C ALA A 50 7.96 -19.86 4.51
N GLY A 51 8.44 -20.72 5.42
CA GLY A 51 7.65 -21.30 6.51
C GLY A 51 7.14 -20.25 7.49
N ILE A 52 7.98 -19.32 7.91
CA ILE A 52 7.58 -18.21 8.80
C ILE A 52 6.51 -17.33 8.13
N ILE A 53 6.69 -17.00 6.85
CA ILE A 53 5.71 -16.23 6.09
C ILE A 53 4.38 -17.02 6.00
N GLY A 54 4.45 -18.31 5.69
CA GLY A 54 3.29 -19.20 5.65
C GLY A 54 2.56 -19.28 7.00
N TYR A 55 3.31 -19.35 8.10
CA TYR A 55 2.76 -19.32 9.46
C TYR A 55 2.03 -18.02 9.76
N MET A 56 2.62 -16.87 9.41
CA MET A 56 1.99 -15.56 9.62
C MET A 56 0.70 -15.42 8.81
N VAL A 57 0.70 -15.87 7.57
CA VAL A 57 -0.52 -15.90 6.72
C VAL A 57 -1.56 -16.82 7.32
N GLY A 58 -1.18 -18.02 7.75
CA GLY A 58 -2.07 -18.98 8.39
C GLY A 58 -2.68 -18.42 9.69
N ARG A 59 -1.88 -17.76 10.55
CA ARG A 59 -2.39 -17.09 11.76
C ARG A 59 -3.32 -15.92 11.44
N GLY A 60 -3.08 -15.21 10.35
CA GLY A 60 -4.01 -14.20 9.86
C GLY A 60 -5.35 -14.81 9.43
N ILE A 61 -5.34 -15.98 8.80
CA ILE A 61 -6.54 -16.74 8.44
C ILE A 61 -7.26 -17.27 9.69
N ASP A 62 -6.54 -17.80 10.68
CA ASP A 62 -7.09 -18.22 11.98
C ASP A 62 -7.84 -17.05 12.66
N TRP A 63 -7.21 -15.87 12.71
CA TRP A 63 -7.83 -14.67 13.27
C TRP A 63 -9.08 -14.22 12.50
N LEU A 64 -9.01 -14.22 11.17
CA LEU A 64 -10.17 -13.91 10.30
C LEU A 64 -11.30 -14.93 10.53
N TYR A 65 -10.97 -16.19 10.69
CA TYR A 65 -11.93 -17.25 10.96
C TYR A 65 -12.61 -17.06 12.33
N GLU A 66 -11.84 -16.72 13.37
CA GLU A 66 -12.37 -16.41 14.69
C GLU A 66 -13.30 -15.19 14.68
N VAL A 67 -12.97 -14.15 13.92
CA VAL A 67 -13.75 -12.90 13.86
C VAL A 67 -15.03 -13.04 13.02
N THR A 68 -15.00 -13.84 11.92
CA THR A 68 -16.07 -13.85 10.93
C THR A 68 -16.92 -15.10 10.91
N LEU A 69 -16.41 -16.25 11.35
CA LEU A 69 -17.02 -17.57 11.12
C LEU A 69 -17.36 -18.35 12.40
N ILE A 70 -17.07 -17.80 13.59
CA ILE A 70 -17.32 -18.45 14.88
C ILE A 70 -18.78 -18.89 15.05
N GLU A 71 -19.74 -18.17 14.47
CA GLU A 71 -21.16 -18.50 14.58
C GLU A 71 -21.62 -19.60 13.61
N ILE A 72 -20.88 -19.88 12.55
CA ILE A 72 -21.33 -20.74 11.43
C ILE A 72 -20.71 -22.14 11.45
N LEU A 73 -19.46 -22.29 11.88
CA LEU A 73 -18.78 -23.59 11.98
C LEU A 73 -18.06 -23.74 13.33
N PRO A 74 -18.48 -24.66 14.18
CA PRO A 74 -17.80 -24.88 15.45
C PRO A 74 -16.42 -25.50 15.28
N GLY A 75 -15.43 -24.78 15.74
CA GLY A 75 -14.21 -25.22 16.42
C GLY A 75 -13.26 -26.26 15.83
N LEU A 76 -13.59 -26.98 14.75
CA LEU A 76 -12.79 -28.12 14.27
C LEU A 76 -11.47 -27.71 13.56
N LEU A 77 -11.36 -26.46 13.10
CA LEU A 77 -10.22 -25.97 12.34
C LEU A 77 -9.51 -24.77 12.99
N ALA A 78 -10.01 -24.28 14.11
CA ALA A 78 -9.39 -23.14 14.80
C ALA A 78 -7.98 -23.48 15.28
N GLY A 79 -7.01 -22.68 14.89
CA GLY A 79 -5.60 -22.82 15.29
C GLY A 79 -4.74 -23.73 14.40
N SER A 80 -5.30 -24.44 13.44
CA SER A 80 -4.54 -25.35 12.55
C SER A 80 -3.95 -24.67 11.31
N PHE A 81 -4.50 -23.54 10.88
CA PHE A 81 -4.04 -22.83 9.67
C PHE A 81 -2.64 -22.24 9.80
N GLY A 82 -2.23 -21.83 11.01
CA GLY A 82 -0.87 -21.37 11.26
C GLY A 82 0.17 -22.45 10.99
N ILE A 83 -0.04 -23.66 11.53
CA ILE A 83 0.87 -24.80 11.35
C ILE A 83 0.84 -25.31 9.91
N ALA A 84 -0.35 -25.43 9.32
CA ALA A 84 -0.50 -25.82 7.92
C ALA A 84 0.19 -24.81 6.98
N GLY A 85 0.04 -23.51 7.22
CA GLY A 85 0.71 -22.44 6.50
C GLY A 85 2.24 -22.55 6.60
N PHE A 86 2.77 -22.85 7.80
CA PHE A 86 4.20 -23.07 7.98
C PHE A 86 4.72 -24.26 7.15
N ILE A 87 4.04 -25.39 7.19
CA ILE A 87 4.44 -26.59 6.44
C ILE A 87 4.40 -26.34 4.92
N VAL A 88 3.30 -25.79 4.42
CA VAL A 88 3.16 -25.46 3.00
C VAL A 88 4.18 -24.42 2.56
N GLY A 89 4.39 -23.37 3.36
CA GLY A 89 5.41 -22.35 3.11
C GLY A 89 6.83 -22.93 3.08
N ALA A 90 7.17 -23.78 4.05
CA ALA A 90 8.49 -24.40 4.12
C ALA A 90 8.75 -25.33 2.92
N LEU A 91 7.79 -26.17 2.56
CA LEU A 91 7.89 -27.08 1.40
C LEU A 91 8.03 -26.31 0.08
N THR A 92 7.24 -25.24 -0.10
CA THR A 92 7.34 -24.37 -1.29
C THR A 92 8.66 -23.62 -1.33
N GLY A 93 9.17 -23.16 -0.20
CA GLY A 93 10.47 -22.49 -0.12
C GLY A 93 11.63 -23.41 -0.48
N VAL A 94 11.64 -24.63 0.06
CA VAL A 94 12.61 -25.67 -0.29
C VAL A 94 12.52 -26.05 -1.78
N TYR A 95 11.31 -26.30 -2.29
CA TYR A 95 11.10 -26.62 -3.70
C TYR A 95 11.60 -25.52 -4.64
N LEU A 96 11.30 -24.26 -4.34
CA LEU A 96 11.75 -23.13 -5.15
C LEU A 96 13.27 -22.93 -5.06
N ALA A 97 13.88 -23.18 -3.91
CA ALA A 97 15.32 -23.10 -3.72
C ALA A 97 16.07 -24.18 -4.52
N LEU A 98 15.49 -25.39 -4.60
CA LEU A 98 16.06 -26.51 -5.38
C LEU A 98 15.85 -26.32 -6.88
N ARG A 99 14.70 -25.78 -7.31
CA ARG A 99 14.34 -25.62 -8.73
C ARG A 99 15.02 -24.43 -9.40
N LYS A 100 15.25 -23.34 -8.66
CA LYS A 100 15.93 -22.17 -9.21
C LYS A 100 17.42 -22.45 -9.37
N ARG A 101 17.78 -22.78 -10.60
CA ARG A 101 19.19 -22.77 -11.05
C ARG A 101 19.79 -21.39 -10.69
N HIS A 102 20.89 -21.39 -10.00
CA HIS A 102 21.63 -20.26 -9.45
C HIS A 102 21.54 -19.01 -10.34
N SER A 103 20.77 -18.04 -9.94
CA SER A 103 20.82 -16.68 -10.50
C SER A 103 21.70 -15.87 -9.57
N ASP A 104 22.82 -15.44 -10.08
CA ASP A 104 23.93 -14.81 -9.32
C ASP A 104 23.60 -13.44 -8.71
N SER A 105 22.38 -12.93 -8.89
CA SER A 105 21.94 -11.68 -8.26
C SER A 105 20.51 -11.77 -7.79
N VAL A 106 20.32 -11.81 -6.48
CA VAL A 106 19.02 -11.47 -5.88
C VAL A 106 18.79 -10.00 -6.16
N LYS A 107 17.87 -9.68 -7.07
CA LYS A 107 17.49 -8.30 -7.36
C LYS A 107 16.66 -7.77 -6.18
N ILE A 108 17.36 -7.34 -5.12
CA ILE A 108 16.73 -6.80 -3.89
C ILE A 108 15.69 -5.73 -4.24
N GLY A 109 15.98 -4.87 -5.23
CA GLY A 109 15.06 -3.86 -5.71
C GLY A 109 13.73 -4.44 -6.22
N LEU A 110 13.76 -5.61 -6.84
CA LEU A 110 12.54 -6.29 -7.34
C LEU A 110 11.69 -6.86 -6.20
N ILE A 111 12.32 -7.36 -5.14
CA ILE A 111 11.62 -7.83 -3.93
C ILE A 111 10.95 -6.65 -3.24
N ILE A 112 11.67 -5.56 -3.00
CA ILE A 112 11.12 -4.33 -2.39
C ILE A 112 9.96 -3.80 -3.23
N TYR A 113 10.11 -3.79 -4.54
CA TYR A 113 9.05 -3.37 -5.46
C TYR A 113 7.78 -4.20 -5.31
N TYR A 114 7.88 -5.54 -5.31
CA TYR A 114 6.70 -6.40 -5.16
C TYR A 114 6.05 -6.27 -3.79
N ILE A 115 6.83 -6.15 -2.71
CA ILE A 115 6.31 -5.94 -1.37
C ILE A 115 5.55 -4.60 -1.30
N ALA A 116 6.17 -3.51 -1.74
CA ALA A 116 5.55 -2.19 -1.75
C ALA A 116 4.27 -2.19 -2.61
N ARG A 117 4.32 -2.78 -3.80
CA ARG A 117 3.17 -2.90 -4.70
C ARG A 117 2.01 -3.67 -4.05
N THR A 118 2.31 -4.77 -3.35
CA THR A 118 1.28 -5.56 -2.65
C THR A 118 0.66 -4.76 -1.52
N ILE A 119 1.46 -4.07 -0.69
CA ILE A 119 0.97 -3.21 0.40
C ILE A 119 0.05 -2.11 -0.15
N PHE A 120 0.49 -1.38 -1.18
CA PHE A 120 -0.33 -0.32 -1.78
C PHE A 120 -1.61 -0.85 -2.44
N ASN A 121 -1.56 -2.00 -3.09
CA ASN A 121 -2.75 -2.61 -3.67
C ASN A 121 -3.75 -3.02 -2.58
N THR A 122 -3.30 -3.59 -1.46
CA THR A 122 -4.14 -3.95 -0.33
C THR A 122 -4.76 -2.71 0.33
N LEU A 123 -3.95 -1.69 0.61
CA LEU A 123 -4.46 -0.44 1.18
C LEU A 123 -5.50 0.26 0.28
N ARG A 124 -5.27 0.23 -1.04
CA ARG A 124 -6.21 0.83 -2.01
C ARG A 124 -7.53 0.07 -2.12
N SER A 125 -7.56 -1.24 -1.83
CA SER A 125 -8.79 -2.04 -1.89
C SER A 125 -9.76 -1.73 -0.76
N ILE A 126 -9.29 -1.08 0.31
CA ILE A 126 -10.13 -0.68 1.44
C ILE A 126 -10.75 0.69 1.13
N GLU A 127 -12.07 0.77 1.18
CA GLU A 127 -12.82 2.02 0.99
C GLU A 127 -12.45 3.05 2.06
N PRO A 128 -12.32 4.35 1.72
CA PRO A 128 -12.02 5.40 2.70
C PRO A 128 -13.04 5.48 3.84
N LEU A 129 -14.31 5.14 3.57
CA LEU A 129 -15.36 5.11 4.56
C LEU A 129 -15.09 4.07 5.66
N VAL A 130 -14.60 2.90 5.27
CA VAL A 130 -14.22 1.84 6.23
C VAL A 130 -12.99 2.28 7.02
N MET A 131 -12.00 2.87 6.35
CA MET A 131 -10.81 3.38 7.02
C MET A 131 -11.14 4.44 8.08
N VAL A 132 -12.08 5.36 7.80
CA VAL A 132 -12.44 6.39 8.79
C VAL A 132 -13.06 5.79 10.03
N ILE A 133 -13.88 4.74 9.91
CA ILE A 133 -14.47 4.05 11.07
C ILE A 133 -13.36 3.47 11.96
N VAL A 134 -12.37 2.83 11.35
CA VAL A 134 -11.20 2.30 12.10
C VAL A 134 -10.44 3.43 12.79
N PHE A 135 -10.15 4.52 12.08
CA PHE A 135 -9.43 5.65 12.68
C PHE A 135 -10.23 6.37 13.75
N VAL A 136 -11.56 6.46 13.63
CA VAL A 136 -12.42 7.01 14.69
C VAL A 136 -12.30 6.20 15.99
N VAL A 137 -12.18 4.88 15.91
CA VAL A 137 -11.94 4.03 17.09
C VAL A 137 -10.56 4.29 17.72
N TRP A 138 -9.55 4.64 16.91
CA TRP A 138 -8.19 4.87 17.39
C TRP A 138 -7.96 6.27 17.96
N VAL A 139 -8.50 7.29 17.28
CA VAL A 139 -8.18 8.70 17.52
C VAL A 139 -9.38 9.47 18.08
N GLY A 140 -10.58 8.88 18.00
CA GLY A 140 -11.84 9.53 18.36
C GLY A 140 -12.53 10.19 17.17
N PHE A 141 -13.78 10.64 17.41
CA PHE A 141 -14.57 11.36 16.42
C PHE A 141 -13.93 12.72 16.10
N GLY A 142 -13.80 13.04 14.83
CA GLY A 142 -13.32 14.37 14.43
C GLY A 142 -12.61 14.42 13.09
N PRO A 143 -12.26 15.63 12.63
CA PRO A 143 -11.62 15.85 11.33
C PRO A 143 -10.27 15.13 11.17
N PHE A 144 -9.59 14.84 12.27
CA PHE A 144 -8.29 14.17 12.24
C PHE A 144 -8.42 12.72 11.77
N ALA A 145 -9.44 11.98 12.22
CA ALA A 145 -9.71 10.62 11.76
C ALA A 145 -10.03 10.60 10.25
N GLY A 146 -10.86 11.55 9.79
CA GLY A 146 -11.19 11.70 8.37
C GLY A 146 -9.96 12.02 7.52
N MET A 147 -9.09 12.92 8.00
CA MET A 147 -7.85 13.28 7.32
C MET A 147 -6.89 12.09 7.20
N LEU A 148 -6.72 11.28 8.25
CA LEU A 148 -5.88 10.09 8.21
C LEU A 148 -6.39 9.05 7.21
N ALA A 149 -7.70 8.78 7.20
CA ALA A 149 -8.31 7.84 6.27
C ALA A 149 -8.12 8.27 4.82
N LEU A 150 -8.40 9.55 4.54
CA LEU A 150 -8.32 10.10 3.19
C LEU A 150 -6.88 10.18 2.69
N SER A 151 -5.94 10.60 3.54
CA SER A 151 -4.52 10.68 3.17
C SER A 151 -3.91 9.30 2.91
N LEU A 152 -4.21 8.29 3.75
CA LEU A 152 -3.70 6.93 3.55
C LEU A 152 -4.23 6.31 2.25
N HIS A 153 -5.54 6.42 2.01
CA HIS A 153 -6.16 5.93 0.77
C HIS A 153 -5.62 6.66 -0.47
N THR A 154 -5.49 7.98 -0.40
CA THR A 154 -4.98 8.79 -1.50
C THR A 154 -3.51 8.49 -1.79
N ALA A 155 -2.68 8.35 -0.76
CA ALA A 155 -1.28 7.98 -0.93
C ALA A 155 -1.12 6.62 -1.62
N ALA A 156 -1.89 5.61 -1.19
CA ALA A 156 -1.87 4.29 -1.82
C ALA A 156 -2.32 4.32 -3.28
N ALA A 157 -3.36 5.09 -3.58
CA ALA A 157 -3.89 5.23 -4.93
C ALA A 157 -2.95 6.00 -5.87
N LEU A 158 -2.36 7.11 -5.40
CA LEU A 158 -1.37 7.87 -6.19
C LEU A 158 -0.08 7.07 -6.40
N ALA A 159 0.40 6.37 -5.38
CA ALA A 159 1.59 5.52 -5.51
C ALA A 159 1.43 4.48 -6.62
N LYS A 160 0.24 3.89 -6.74
CA LYS A 160 -0.04 2.96 -7.84
C LYS A 160 -0.06 3.66 -9.19
N LEU A 161 -0.81 4.75 -9.36
CA LEU A 161 -0.91 5.49 -10.62
C LEU A 161 0.46 5.99 -11.07
N TYR A 162 1.27 6.48 -10.15
CA TYR A 162 2.63 6.95 -10.45
C TYR A 162 3.56 5.82 -10.87
N SER A 163 3.48 4.66 -10.21
CA SER A 163 4.30 3.50 -10.61
C SER A 163 3.91 2.96 -11.99
N GLU A 164 2.62 2.89 -12.29
CA GLU A 164 2.13 2.50 -13.62
C GLU A 164 2.59 3.47 -14.71
N GLN A 165 2.60 4.77 -14.42
CA GLN A 165 3.09 5.78 -15.36
C GLN A 165 4.59 5.65 -15.63
N VAL A 166 5.40 5.33 -14.61
CA VAL A 166 6.84 5.07 -14.79
C VAL A 166 7.07 3.80 -15.60
N GLU A 167 6.24 2.76 -15.42
CA GLU A 167 6.33 1.53 -16.20
C GLU A 167 5.93 1.72 -17.68
N SER A 168 5.08 2.69 -17.99
CA SER A 168 4.56 2.97 -19.33
C SER A 168 5.38 3.98 -20.15
N ILE A 169 6.56 4.38 -19.66
CA ILE A 169 7.45 5.33 -20.34
C ILE A 169 7.83 4.81 -21.74
N GLN A 170 7.77 5.69 -22.73
CA GLN A 170 8.20 5.38 -24.09
C GLN A 170 9.72 5.18 -24.15
N VAL A 171 10.14 4.09 -24.79
CA VAL A 171 11.55 3.71 -24.88
C VAL A 171 12.33 4.57 -25.87
N GLY A 172 11.66 5.06 -26.95
CA GLY A 172 12.31 5.84 -28.00
C GLY A 172 13.06 7.09 -27.51
N PRO A 173 12.44 8.02 -26.79
CA PRO A 173 13.13 9.17 -26.20
C PRO A 173 14.28 8.77 -25.25
N LEU A 174 14.09 7.68 -24.53
CA LEU A 174 15.11 7.15 -23.60
C LEU A 174 16.37 6.69 -24.35
N GLU A 175 16.17 5.95 -25.44
CA GLU A 175 17.27 5.47 -26.28
C GLU A 175 17.96 6.61 -27.03
N ALA A 176 17.20 7.59 -27.54
CA ALA A 176 17.74 8.75 -28.20
C ALA A 176 18.69 9.55 -27.30
N VAL A 177 18.31 9.82 -26.05
CA VAL A 177 19.16 10.53 -25.09
C VAL A 177 20.38 9.68 -24.71
N ARG A 178 20.22 8.36 -24.56
CA ARG A 178 21.38 7.47 -24.29
C ARG A 178 22.37 7.39 -25.44
N ALA A 179 21.90 7.45 -26.68
CA ALA A 179 22.75 7.44 -27.87
C ALA A 179 23.69 8.65 -27.95
N THR A 180 23.36 9.76 -27.29
CA THR A 180 24.24 10.95 -27.19
C THR A 180 25.38 10.78 -26.17
N GLY A 181 25.47 9.63 -25.50
CA GLY A 181 26.44 9.40 -24.42
C GLY A 181 26.04 9.98 -23.07
N ALA A 182 24.76 10.34 -22.88
CA ALA A 182 24.25 10.90 -21.63
C ALA A 182 24.41 9.94 -20.44
N THR A 183 24.77 10.47 -19.28
CA THR A 183 24.81 9.74 -18.02
C THR A 183 23.43 9.30 -17.58
N ARG A 184 23.33 8.36 -16.62
CA ARG A 184 22.05 7.88 -16.09
C ARG A 184 21.18 9.01 -15.54
N LEU A 185 21.77 9.97 -14.84
CA LEU A 185 21.04 11.12 -14.29
C LEU A 185 20.52 12.03 -15.40
N GLN A 186 21.33 12.34 -16.40
CA GLN A 186 20.89 13.11 -17.57
C GLN A 186 19.77 12.42 -18.33
N THR A 187 19.85 11.11 -18.51
CA THR A 187 18.77 10.32 -19.13
C THR A 187 17.47 10.44 -18.34
N VAL A 188 17.53 10.38 -17.00
CA VAL A 188 16.32 10.56 -16.18
C VAL A 188 15.76 11.96 -16.34
N VAL A 189 16.58 13.01 -16.22
CA VAL A 189 16.13 14.40 -16.26
C VAL A 189 15.56 14.79 -17.64
N TYR A 190 16.20 14.37 -18.73
CA TYR A 190 15.82 14.80 -20.07
C TYR A 190 14.87 13.87 -20.81
N ALA A 191 14.84 12.58 -20.48
CA ALA A 191 13.96 11.62 -21.16
C ALA A 191 12.81 11.12 -20.29
N VAL A 192 13.02 10.90 -18.99
CA VAL A 192 12.00 10.31 -18.09
C VAL A 192 11.11 11.40 -17.51
N VAL A 193 11.69 12.41 -16.85
CA VAL A 193 10.94 13.47 -16.14
C VAL A 193 9.93 14.18 -17.04
N PRO A 194 10.26 14.59 -18.27
CA PRO A 194 9.28 15.26 -19.15
C PRO A 194 8.08 14.39 -19.51
N GLN A 195 8.24 13.06 -19.53
CA GLN A 195 7.14 12.14 -19.83
C GLN A 195 6.24 11.85 -18.63
N ILE A 196 6.77 11.90 -17.40
CA ILE A 196 5.99 11.54 -16.21
C ILE A 196 5.34 12.73 -15.51
N VAL A 197 5.91 13.94 -15.61
CA VAL A 197 5.41 15.11 -14.87
C VAL A 197 3.98 15.50 -15.29
N PRO A 198 3.62 15.62 -16.58
CA PRO A 198 2.27 16.00 -16.98
C PRO A 198 1.20 15.01 -16.48
N PRO A 199 1.34 13.68 -16.66
CA PRO A 199 0.41 12.70 -16.07
C PRO A 199 0.35 12.75 -14.54
N TYR A 200 1.47 12.98 -13.86
CA TYR A 200 1.49 13.07 -12.39
C TYR A 200 0.65 14.24 -11.88
N ILE A 201 0.76 15.39 -12.51
CA ILE A 201 -0.06 16.55 -12.20
C ILE A 201 -1.54 16.23 -12.43
N SER A 202 -1.87 15.61 -13.56
CA SER A 202 -3.25 15.21 -13.89
C SER A 202 -3.82 14.24 -12.86
N PHE A 203 -3.06 13.23 -12.44
CA PHE A 203 -3.50 12.28 -11.41
C PHE A 203 -3.68 12.94 -10.04
N THR A 204 -2.78 13.87 -9.68
CA THR A 204 -2.88 14.63 -8.42
C THR A 204 -4.14 15.49 -8.41
N MET A 205 -4.42 16.22 -9.49
CA MET A 205 -5.61 17.06 -9.62
C MET A 205 -6.90 16.22 -9.59
N TYR A 206 -6.91 15.08 -10.28
CA TYR A 206 -8.02 14.13 -10.24
C TYR A 206 -8.29 13.60 -8.82
N ARG A 207 -7.22 13.27 -8.08
CA ARG A 207 -7.36 12.82 -6.69
C ARG A 207 -7.79 13.93 -5.75
N TRP A 208 -7.34 15.13 -5.97
CA TRP A 208 -7.81 16.29 -5.20
C TRP A 208 -9.33 16.47 -5.34
N ASP A 209 -9.83 16.45 -6.56
CA ASP A 209 -11.26 16.55 -6.84
C ASP A 209 -12.07 15.43 -6.13
N ILE A 210 -11.63 14.19 -6.25
CA ILE A 210 -12.26 13.06 -5.54
C ILE A 210 -12.23 13.29 -4.02
N ASN A 211 -11.11 13.74 -3.46
CA ASN A 211 -10.97 13.94 -2.03
C ASN A 211 -11.91 15.02 -1.48
N VAL A 212 -12.18 16.07 -2.23
CA VAL A 212 -13.16 17.11 -1.83
C VAL A 212 -14.55 16.49 -1.70
N ARG A 213 -14.98 15.69 -2.65
CA ARG A 213 -16.27 14.99 -2.58
C ARG A 213 -16.31 13.95 -1.45
N MET A 214 -15.25 13.15 -1.33
CA MET A 214 -15.14 12.11 -0.31
C MET A 214 -15.09 12.68 1.10
N SER A 215 -14.56 13.89 1.31
CA SER A 215 -14.53 14.53 2.63
C SER A 215 -15.92 14.75 3.21
N THR A 216 -16.91 15.04 2.35
CA THR A 216 -18.31 15.15 2.77
C THR A 216 -18.88 13.81 3.22
N ILE A 217 -18.63 12.74 2.45
CA ILE A 217 -19.09 11.37 2.76
C ILE A 217 -18.45 10.86 4.05
N ILE A 218 -17.16 11.06 4.21
CA ILE A 218 -16.38 10.71 5.41
C ILE A 218 -16.91 11.44 6.65
N GLY A 219 -17.40 12.67 6.46
CA GLY A 219 -18.05 13.44 7.53
C GLY A 219 -19.24 12.72 8.14
N PHE A 220 -20.05 12.00 7.35
CA PHE A 220 -21.16 11.18 7.83
C PHE A 220 -20.72 10.01 8.72
N ALA A 221 -19.52 9.50 8.50
CA ALA A 221 -18.96 8.39 9.28
C ALA A 221 -18.19 8.84 10.53
N GLY A 222 -18.30 10.12 10.92
CA GLY A 222 -17.60 10.64 12.10
C GLY A 222 -16.24 11.31 11.80
N GLY A 223 -15.89 11.47 10.53
CA GLY A 223 -14.70 12.21 10.08
C GLY A 223 -14.82 13.73 10.17
N GLY A 224 -15.85 14.26 10.86
CA GLY A 224 -16.02 15.68 11.11
C GLY A 224 -16.36 16.53 9.86
N GLY A 225 -16.17 17.85 9.98
CA GLY A 225 -16.37 18.79 8.87
C GLY A 225 -17.84 19.04 8.53
N ILE A 226 -18.09 19.60 7.33
CA ILE A 226 -19.43 20.00 6.89
C ILE A 226 -20.36 18.78 6.71
N GLY A 227 -19.82 17.61 6.37
CA GLY A 227 -20.57 16.36 6.25
C GLY A 227 -21.18 15.90 7.59
N PHE A 228 -20.46 16.04 8.67
CA PHE A 228 -20.94 15.72 10.02
C PHE A 228 -22.07 16.68 10.44
N LEU A 229 -21.89 17.98 10.20
CA LEU A 229 -22.95 18.98 10.48
C LEU A 229 -24.19 18.73 9.63
N LEU A 230 -24.04 18.34 8.37
CA LEU A 230 -25.13 17.98 7.49
C LEU A 230 -25.92 16.78 8.05
N GLN A 231 -25.22 15.74 8.47
CA GLN A 231 -25.85 14.57 9.09
C GLN A 231 -26.62 14.96 10.35
N GLN A 232 -26.02 15.76 11.22
CA GLN A 232 -26.63 16.23 12.46
C GLN A 232 -27.92 17.04 12.18
N ASN A 233 -27.89 17.96 11.22
CA ASN A 233 -29.06 18.77 10.86
C ASN A 233 -30.18 17.92 10.24
N ILE A 234 -29.85 16.88 9.47
CA ILE A 234 -30.85 15.92 8.95
C ILE A 234 -31.48 15.15 10.10
N GLN A 235 -30.69 14.67 11.06
CA GLN A 235 -31.22 13.94 12.23
C GLN A 235 -32.12 14.81 13.13
N LEU A 236 -31.79 16.09 13.24
CA LEU A 236 -32.59 17.09 13.99
C LEU A 236 -33.77 17.65 13.17
N LEU A 237 -34.05 17.12 11.97
CA LEU A 237 -35.12 17.55 11.06
C LEU A 237 -35.03 19.04 10.66
N GLN A 238 -33.82 19.62 10.74
CA GLN A 238 -33.54 21.01 10.36
C GLN A 238 -33.26 21.11 8.85
N TYR A 239 -34.24 20.80 8.02
CA TYR A 239 -34.10 20.70 6.58
C TYR A 239 -33.61 21.99 5.89
N ARG A 240 -33.94 23.17 6.43
CA ARG A 240 -33.49 24.46 5.88
C ARG A 240 -31.95 24.61 6.04
N ALA A 241 -31.40 24.26 7.21
CA ALA A 241 -29.98 24.29 7.44
C ALA A 241 -29.25 23.22 6.63
N ALA A 242 -29.81 22.01 6.56
CA ALA A 242 -29.29 20.94 5.71
C ALA A 242 -29.25 21.35 4.22
N ALA A 243 -30.32 21.95 3.71
CA ALA A 243 -30.36 22.44 2.32
C ALA A 243 -29.31 23.52 2.03
N ALA A 244 -29.10 24.45 2.96
CA ALA A 244 -28.04 25.47 2.82
C ALA A 244 -26.64 24.85 2.78
N GLN A 245 -26.38 23.83 3.61
CA GLN A 245 -25.12 23.09 3.60
C GLN A 245 -24.91 22.28 2.32
N MET A 246 -25.96 21.63 1.81
CA MET A 246 -25.91 20.94 0.51
C MET A 246 -25.58 21.89 -0.64
N LEU A 247 -26.18 23.08 -0.66
CA LEU A 247 -25.85 24.10 -1.66
C LEU A 247 -24.40 24.58 -1.53
N ALA A 248 -23.92 24.81 -0.32
CA ALA A 248 -22.54 25.20 -0.08
C ALA A 248 -21.55 24.12 -0.58
N ILE A 249 -21.81 22.85 -0.29
CA ILE A 249 -21.02 21.71 -0.78
C ILE A 249 -21.03 21.69 -2.32
N ALA A 250 -22.21 21.82 -2.94
CA ALA A 250 -22.33 21.80 -4.39
C ALA A 250 -21.54 22.94 -5.06
N ILE A 251 -21.59 24.15 -4.51
CA ILE A 251 -20.82 25.29 -5.01
C ILE A 251 -19.31 25.03 -4.89
N VAL A 252 -18.84 24.54 -3.75
CA VAL A 252 -17.43 24.22 -3.53
C VAL A 252 -16.95 23.15 -4.51
N VAL A 253 -17.70 22.06 -4.66
CA VAL A 253 -17.36 20.97 -5.60
C VAL A 253 -17.33 21.50 -7.04
N ALA A 254 -18.36 22.22 -7.49
CA ALA A 254 -18.39 22.80 -8.84
C ALA A 254 -17.22 23.76 -9.10
N THR A 255 -16.87 24.58 -8.11
CA THR A 255 -15.72 25.50 -8.21
C THR A 255 -14.41 24.73 -8.32
N MET A 256 -14.23 23.68 -7.53
CA MET A 256 -13.04 22.82 -7.57
C MET A 256 -12.93 22.05 -8.88
N ASP A 257 -14.03 21.50 -9.39
CA ASP A 257 -14.08 20.85 -10.70
C ASP A 257 -13.63 21.81 -11.82
N TYR A 258 -14.16 23.06 -11.80
CA TYR A 258 -13.78 24.09 -12.76
C TYR A 258 -12.29 24.44 -12.69
N VAL A 259 -11.77 24.68 -11.49
CA VAL A 259 -10.35 25.00 -11.27
C VAL A 259 -9.46 23.86 -11.73
N SER A 260 -9.80 22.61 -11.34
CA SER A 260 -9.06 21.40 -11.70
C SER A 260 -9.03 21.18 -13.22
N SER A 261 -10.15 21.41 -13.91
CA SER A 261 -10.23 21.31 -15.36
C SER A 261 -9.35 22.35 -16.06
N ARG A 262 -9.42 23.61 -15.62
CA ARG A 262 -8.59 24.69 -16.18
C ARG A 262 -7.10 24.48 -15.97
N LEU A 263 -6.70 23.93 -14.83
CA LEU A 263 -5.30 23.63 -14.56
C LEU A 263 -4.80 22.49 -15.46
N ARG A 264 -5.61 21.44 -15.66
CA ARG A 264 -5.26 20.35 -16.58
C ARG A 264 -5.10 20.80 -18.03
N GLU A 265 -6.01 21.63 -18.53
CA GLU A 265 -5.95 22.16 -19.91
C GLU A 265 -4.68 22.97 -20.20
N ARG A 266 -4.08 23.59 -19.17
CA ARG A 266 -2.85 24.38 -19.32
C ARG A 266 -1.56 23.56 -19.25
N MET A 267 -1.63 22.32 -18.75
CA MET A 267 -0.46 21.49 -18.46
C MET A 267 -0.32 20.28 -19.41
N VAL A 268 -1.35 19.95 -20.15
CA VAL A 268 -1.38 18.95 -21.21
C VAL A 268 -1.41 19.66 -22.56
#